data_c18cc53ba7d2d4fdf9aec71e84d78e0d
#
_entry.id   c18cc53ba7d2d4fdf9aec71e84d78e0d
#
_cell.length_a   1.000
_cell.length_b   1.000
_cell.length_c   1.000
_cell.angle_alpha   90.00
_cell.angle_beta   90.00
_cell.angle_gamma   90.00
#
_symmetry.space_group_name_H-M   'P 1'
#
loop_
_entity.id
_entity.type
_entity.pdbx_description
1 polymer ?
#
loop_
_entity_poly.entity_id
_entity_poly.type
_entity_poly.pdbx_seq_one_letter_code
_entity_poly.pdbx_strand_id
1 'polypeptide(L)'
;PYTVYSEDGSVLFTYSGQVYAEDQYISGDNKLYQVSEVDDAARQGKAAYVEDVELPDIFEEVDSTAFAPEDTKRIAIYFTHTDESYIPGDGAESVEGQGGIVDVGEEFAAALEEKGVEVEVDTTNHLPHDAGAYRRSKSTVKNLLESNPDAIFDIHRDGVSADEYVEEIDGKALSKIRMVVGKKNQNQQANL
;
A
#
# COMPACT_ATOMS: atom_id res chain seq x y z
N PRO A 1 11.64 -2.60 -11.75
CA PRO A 1 10.55 -3.38 -11.15
C PRO A 1 10.68 -4.87 -11.48
N TYR A 2 10.00 -5.70 -10.70
CA TYR A 2 9.75 -7.12 -11.01
C TYR A 2 8.44 -7.23 -11.76
N THR A 3 8.38 -8.16 -12.74
CA THR A 3 7.12 -8.56 -13.37
C THR A 3 6.83 -10.01 -12.99
N VAL A 4 5.66 -10.27 -12.40
CA VAL A 4 5.24 -11.60 -11.99
C VAL A 4 4.18 -12.12 -12.95
N TYR A 5 4.41 -13.32 -13.44
CA TYR A 5 3.57 -14.00 -14.44
C TYR A 5 2.82 -15.17 -13.80
N SER A 6 1.61 -15.40 -14.26
CA SER A 6 0.87 -16.64 -14.00
C SER A 6 1.43 -17.81 -14.79
N GLU A 7 0.93 -19.01 -14.52
CA GLU A 7 1.34 -20.24 -15.23
C GLU A 7 1.03 -20.22 -16.73
N ASP A 8 0.01 -19.47 -17.16
CA ASP A 8 -0.35 -19.31 -18.58
C ASP A 8 0.46 -18.20 -19.29
N GLY A 9 1.35 -17.53 -18.56
CA GLY A 9 2.24 -16.49 -19.06
C GLY A 9 1.63 -15.09 -19.08
N SER A 10 0.42 -14.91 -18.58
CA SER A 10 -0.16 -13.57 -18.39
C SER A 10 0.53 -12.83 -17.25
N VAL A 11 0.63 -11.50 -17.34
CA VAL A 11 1.16 -10.65 -16.26
C VAL A 11 0.12 -10.57 -15.16
N LEU A 12 0.50 -10.95 -13.94
CA LEU A 12 -0.33 -10.79 -12.76
C LEU A 12 -0.15 -9.42 -12.13
N PHE A 13 1.10 -9.00 -11.96
CA PHE A 13 1.42 -7.68 -11.43
C PHE A 13 2.85 -7.28 -11.72
N THR A 14 3.12 -5.98 -11.65
CA THR A 14 4.46 -5.39 -11.66
C THR A 14 4.68 -4.69 -10.30
N TYR A 15 5.89 -4.78 -9.74
CA TYR A 15 6.22 -4.22 -8.43
C TYR A 15 7.66 -3.70 -8.39
N SER A 16 7.86 -2.50 -7.86
CA SER A 16 9.19 -1.89 -7.77
C SER A 16 10.06 -2.48 -6.67
N GLY A 17 9.46 -3.02 -5.62
CA GLY A 17 10.15 -3.69 -4.52
C GLY A 17 10.64 -5.09 -4.88
N GLN A 18 11.32 -5.74 -3.94
CA GLN A 18 11.80 -7.11 -4.08
C GLN A 18 10.65 -8.10 -3.96
N VAL A 19 10.61 -9.08 -4.87
CA VAL A 19 9.70 -10.21 -4.83
C VAL A 19 10.47 -11.45 -4.37
N TYR A 20 9.85 -12.28 -3.55
CA TYR A 20 10.43 -13.51 -3.02
C TYR A 20 9.56 -14.72 -3.36
N ALA A 21 10.18 -15.89 -3.43
CA ALA A 21 9.43 -17.13 -3.45
C ALA A 21 8.55 -17.23 -2.20
N GLU A 22 7.36 -17.81 -2.35
CA GLU A 22 6.30 -17.91 -1.35
C GLU A 22 5.57 -16.59 -1.03
N ASP A 23 5.94 -15.45 -1.64
CA ASP A 23 5.07 -14.27 -1.60
C ASP A 23 3.69 -14.60 -2.18
N GLN A 24 2.67 -13.97 -1.61
CA GLN A 24 1.29 -14.17 -2.02
C GLN A 24 0.71 -12.88 -2.62
N TYR A 25 -0.16 -13.05 -3.60
CA TYR A 25 -0.87 -11.98 -4.27
C TYR A 25 -2.34 -12.35 -4.42
N ILE A 26 -3.21 -11.46 -3.95
CA ILE A 26 -4.65 -11.54 -4.22
C ILE A 26 -4.96 -10.55 -5.33
N SER A 27 -5.50 -11.06 -6.43
CA SER A 27 -5.88 -10.25 -7.59
C SER A 27 -7.20 -9.52 -7.37
N GLY A 28 -7.51 -8.54 -8.23
CA GLY A 28 -8.76 -7.80 -8.16
C GLY A 28 -10.03 -8.63 -8.38
N ASP A 29 -9.89 -9.86 -8.92
CA ASP A 29 -10.97 -10.84 -9.06
C ASP A 29 -10.94 -11.92 -7.95
N ASN A 30 -10.34 -11.57 -6.81
CA ASN A 30 -10.30 -12.38 -5.58
C ASN A 30 -9.65 -13.75 -5.73
N LYS A 31 -8.64 -13.86 -6.58
CA LYS A 31 -7.84 -15.08 -6.72
C LYS A 31 -6.52 -14.95 -5.99
N LEU A 32 -6.21 -15.94 -5.18
CA LEU A 32 -4.93 -16.06 -4.50
C LEU A 32 -3.92 -16.74 -5.41
N TYR A 33 -2.77 -16.12 -5.57
CA TYR A 33 -1.59 -16.67 -6.23
C TYR A 33 -0.43 -16.72 -5.26
N GLN A 34 0.44 -17.70 -5.42
CA GLN A 34 1.69 -17.81 -4.67
C GLN A 34 2.87 -17.83 -5.61
N VAL A 35 3.87 -16.97 -5.37
CA VAL A 35 5.11 -16.94 -6.14
C VAL A 35 5.88 -18.23 -5.93
N SER A 36 6.14 -18.97 -7.00
CA SER A 36 6.84 -20.25 -6.99
C SER A 36 8.32 -20.12 -7.34
N GLU A 37 8.66 -19.20 -8.25
CA GLU A 37 10.01 -18.96 -8.74
C GLU A 37 10.29 -17.46 -8.89
N VAL A 38 11.54 -17.06 -8.64
CA VAL A 38 12.02 -15.69 -8.87
C VAL A 38 13.37 -15.74 -9.57
N ASP A 39 13.49 -15.00 -10.66
CA ASP A 39 14.75 -14.70 -11.35
C ASP A 39 15.13 -13.24 -11.06
N ASP A 40 16.04 -13.05 -10.12
CA ASP A 40 16.51 -11.71 -9.71
C ASP A 40 17.28 -10.99 -10.83
N ALA A 41 17.97 -11.74 -11.70
CA ALA A 41 18.74 -11.15 -12.79
C ALA A 41 17.83 -10.60 -13.89
N ALA A 42 16.75 -11.34 -14.21
CA ALA A 42 15.72 -10.89 -15.15
C ALA A 42 14.68 -9.98 -14.51
N ARG A 43 14.62 -9.89 -13.16
CA ARG A 43 13.55 -9.26 -12.39
C ARG A 43 12.18 -9.79 -12.78
N GLN A 44 12.06 -11.10 -12.80
CA GLN A 44 10.84 -11.81 -13.14
C GLN A 44 10.48 -12.82 -12.06
N GLY A 45 9.20 -13.03 -11.87
CA GLY A 45 8.66 -14.09 -11.02
C GLY A 45 7.61 -14.90 -11.76
N LYS A 46 7.37 -16.12 -11.27
CA LYS A 46 6.22 -16.92 -11.65
C LYS A 46 5.39 -17.23 -10.43
N ALA A 47 4.08 -17.18 -10.58
CA ALA A 47 3.15 -17.51 -9.50
C ALA A 47 2.11 -18.51 -10.00
N ALA A 48 1.78 -19.45 -9.12
CA ALA A 48 0.74 -20.45 -9.34
C ALA A 48 -0.56 -19.99 -8.65
N TYR A 49 -1.69 -20.26 -9.28
CA TYR A 49 -3.00 -20.12 -8.66
C TYR A 49 -3.14 -21.08 -7.47
N VAL A 50 -3.70 -20.59 -6.37
CA VAL A 50 -3.94 -21.40 -5.16
C VAL A 50 -5.42 -21.65 -4.95
N GLU A 51 -6.21 -20.59 -4.82
CA GLU A 51 -7.66 -20.69 -4.55
C GLU A 51 -8.37 -19.36 -4.81
N ASP A 52 -9.70 -19.40 -4.90
CA ASP A 52 -10.53 -18.20 -4.83
C ASP A 52 -10.66 -17.78 -3.38
N VAL A 53 -10.56 -16.47 -3.11
CA VAL A 53 -10.61 -15.89 -1.75
C VAL A 53 -11.95 -15.18 -1.56
N GLU A 54 -12.68 -15.53 -0.53
CA GLU A 54 -13.82 -14.73 -0.09
C GLU A 54 -13.32 -13.58 0.78
N LEU A 55 -13.21 -12.38 0.19
CA LEU A 55 -12.95 -11.18 0.97
C LEU A 55 -14.26 -10.68 1.59
N PRO A 56 -14.23 -10.13 2.81
CA PRO A 56 -15.40 -9.46 3.38
C PRO A 56 -15.92 -8.41 2.41
N ASP A 57 -17.25 -8.31 2.26
CA ASP A 57 -17.84 -7.23 1.48
C ASP A 57 -17.61 -5.88 2.21
N ILE A 58 -16.54 -5.20 1.83
CA ILE A 58 -16.18 -3.89 2.40
C ILE A 58 -17.12 -2.77 1.94
N PHE A 59 -18.03 -3.07 0.99
CA PHE A 59 -19.05 -2.15 0.49
C PHE A 59 -20.43 -2.37 1.13
N GLU A 60 -20.63 -3.41 1.96
CA GLU A 60 -21.73 -3.34 2.91
C GLU A 60 -21.54 -2.05 3.71
N GLU A 61 -22.47 -1.11 3.50
CA GLU A 61 -22.47 0.18 4.18
C GLU A 61 -22.14 -0.04 5.65
N VAL A 62 -20.89 0.25 6.01
CA VAL A 62 -20.59 0.44 7.44
C VAL A 62 -21.44 1.62 7.81
N ASP A 63 -22.56 1.33 8.48
CA ASP A 63 -23.47 2.35 8.99
C ASP A 63 -22.62 3.28 9.84
N SER A 64 -22.25 4.43 9.25
CA SER A 64 -21.40 5.43 9.91
C SER A 64 -22.01 5.98 11.21
N THR A 65 -23.25 5.60 11.49
CA THR A 65 -23.92 5.87 12.78
C THR A 65 -23.63 4.81 13.85
N ALA A 66 -22.96 3.71 13.51
CA ALA A 66 -22.76 2.57 14.41
C ALA A 66 -21.49 2.64 15.26
N PHE A 67 -20.61 3.63 15.08
CA PHE A 67 -19.48 3.82 15.97
C PHE A 67 -19.96 4.53 17.25
N ALA A 68 -20.12 3.76 18.33
CA ALA A 68 -20.25 4.36 19.65
C ALA A 68 -18.97 5.17 19.94
N PRO A 69 -19.04 6.31 20.65
CA PRO A 69 -17.85 7.13 20.97
C PRO A 69 -16.71 6.39 21.67
N GLU A 70 -17.00 5.22 22.22
CA GLU A 70 -16.04 4.33 22.90
C GLU A 70 -15.28 3.42 21.91
N ASP A 71 -15.73 3.33 20.63
CA ASP A 71 -15.18 2.48 19.57
C ASP A 71 -14.54 3.29 18.42
N THR A 72 -14.25 4.58 18.64
CA THR A 72 -13.58 5.39 17.61
C THR A 72 -12.26 4.74 17.22
N LYS A 73 -12.15 4.35 15.96
CA LYS A 73 -10.91 3.79 15.41
C LYS A 73 -9.87 4.88 15.28
N ARG A 74 -8.63 4.50 15.55
CA ARG A 74 -7.47 5.40 15.46
C ARG A 74 -6.48 4.87 14.46
N ILE A 75 -6.12 5.68 13.49
CA ILE A 75 -5.19 5.34 12.42
C ILE A 75 -4.02 6.30 12.43
N ALA A 76 -2.82 5.77 12.27
CA ALA A 76 -1.62 6.55 12.05
C ALA A 76 -1.14 6.39 10.61
N ILE A 77 -0.71 7.49 9.99
CA ILE A 77 -0.16 7.54 8.63
C ILE A 77 1.21 8.16 8.70
N TYR A 78 2.16 7.58 7.99
CA TYR A 78 3.49 8.14 7.81
C TYR A 78 4.03 7.82 6.42
N PHE A 79 5.22 8.34 6.12
CA PHE A 79 5.87 8.18 4.81
C PHE A 79 7.34 7.84 5.03
N THR A 80 7.76 6.64 4.64
CA THR A 80 9.20 6.33 4.63
C THR A 80 9.92 7.21 3.60
N HIS A 81 9.26 7.55 2.49
CA HIS A 81 9.77 8.39 1.41
C HIS A 81 8.85 9.57 1.13
N THR A 82 8.98 10.64 1.92
CA THR A 82 8.17 11.87 1.75
C THR A 82 8.42 12.60 0.43
N ASP A 83 9.51 12.28 -0.28
CA ASP A 83 9.90 12.89 -1.54
C ASP A 83 9.27 12.23 -2.78
N GLU A 84 8.56 11.10 -2.62
CA GLU A 84 7.86 10.45 -3.72
C GLU A 84 6.80 11.39 -4.33
N SER A 85 6.79 11.46 -5.67
CA SER A 85 6.01 12.43 -6.43
C SER A 85 5.44 11.86 -7.71
N TYR A 86 4.56 12.62 -8.34
CA TYR A 86 3.86 12.21 -9.55
C TYR A 86 4.23 13.14 -10.71
N ILE A 87 4.87 12.61 -11.76
CA ILE A 87 5.30 13.40 -12.92
C ILE A 87 4.18 14.31 -13.48
N PRO A 88 2.92 13.84 -13.62
CA PRO A 88 1.86 14.68 -14.16
C PRO A 88 1.49 15.88 -13.28
N GLY A 89 1.62 15.77 -11.95
CA GLY A 89 1.28 16.83 -11.00
C GLY A 89 2.51 17.65 -10.59
N ASP A 90 3.61 16.96 -10.26
CA ASP A 90 4.79 17.56 -9.61
C ASP A 90 5.92 17.83 -10.61
N GLY A 91 5.82 17.31 -11.84
CA GLY A 91 6.83 17.47 -12.88
C GLY A 91 8.06 16.56 -12.70
N ALA A 92 8.15 15.80 -11.62
CA ALA A 92 9.24 14.89 -11.31
C ALA A 92 8.75 13.66 -10.54
N GLU A 93 9.55 12.59 -10.52
CA GLU A 93 9.24 11.37 -9.74
C GLU A 93 9.59 11.53 -8.26
N SER A 94 10.43 12.49 -7.92
CA SER A 94 10.85 12.81 -6.56
C SER A 94 11.07 14.31 -6.45
N VAL A 95 10.53 14.91 -5.40
CA VAL A 95 10.70 16.32 -5.05
C VAL A 95 11.35 16.39 -3.67
N GLU A 96 12.55 16.99 -3.60
CA GLU A 96 13.31 17.06 -2.35
C GLU A 96 12.48 17.70 -1.22
N GLY A 97 12.39 16.99 -0.11
CA GLY A 97 11.68 17.40 1.08
C GLY A 97 10.27 16.81 1.15
N GLN A 98 9.36 17.25 0.29
CA GLN A 98 7.97 16.79 0.27
C GLN A 98 7.43 16.72 -1.16
N GLY A 99 7.04 15.53 -1.58
CA GLY A 99 6.41 15.25 -2.86
C GLY A 99 4.92 15.03 -2.74
N GLY A 100 4.23 14.89 -3.87
CA GLY A 100 2.78 14.72 -3.95
C GLY A 100 2.22 13.49 -3.22
N ILE A 101 3.10 12.55 -2.80
CA ILE A 101 2.66 11.42 -1.98
C ILE A 101 2.10 11.88 -0.62
N VAL A 102 2.61 12.98 -0.09
CA VAL A 102 2.12 13.53 1.18
C VAL A 102 0.71 14.08 1.02
N ASP A 103 0.41 14.76 -0.08
CA ASP A 103 -0.94 15.24 -0.40
C ASP A 103 -1.93 14.05 -0.48
N VAL A 104 -1.50 12.93 -1.08
CA VAL A 104 -2.32 11.69 -1.13
C VAL A 104 -2.61 11.16 0.27
N GLY A 105 -1.62 11.15 1.16
CA GLY A 105 -1.80 10.71 2.54
C GLY A 105 -2.71 11.65 3.36
N GLU A 106 -2.61 12.96 3.15
CA GLU A 106 -3.46 13.96 3.80
C GLU A 106 -4.92 13.87 3.31
N GLU A 107 -5.15 13.67 2.02
CA GLU A 107 -6.49 13.45 1.47
C GLU A 107 -7.09 12.13 1.96
N PHE A 108 -6.27 11.08 2.08
CA PHE A 108 -6.70 9.81 2.67
C PHE A 108 -7.10 9.99 4.15
N ALA A 109 -6.31 10.74 4.93
CA ALA A 109 -6.63 11.07 6.31
C ALA A 109 -7.96 11.82 6.40
N ALA A 110 -8.16 12.87 5.59
CA ALA A 110 -9.40 13.64 5.56
C ALA A 110 -10.62 12.76 5.25
N ALA A 111 -10.50 11.85 4.28
CA ALA A 111 -11.57 10.91 3.93
C ALA A 111 -11.91 9.92 5.06
N LEU A 112 -10.93 9.54 5.88
CA LEU A 112 -11.13 8.71 7.07
C LEU A 112 -11.80 9.50 8.19
N GLU A 113 -11.37 10.74 8.41
CA GLU A 113 -11.96 11.64 9.43
C GLU A 113 -13.44 11.95 9.13
N GLU A 114 -13.80 12.13 7.86
CA GLU A 114 -15.21 12.27 7.43
C GLU A 114 -16.06 11.04 7.80
N LYS A 115 -15.43 9.87 7.98
CA LYS A 115 -16.08 8.63 8.42
C LYS A 115 -16.03 8.43 9.95
N GLY A 116 -15.51 9.40 10.70
CA GLY A 116 -15.44 9.34 12.16
C GLY A 116 -14.22 8.60 12.71
N VAL A 117 -13.21 8.37 11.89
CA VAL A 117 -11.92 7.78 12.33
C VAL A 117 -11.02 8.89 12.84
N GLU A 118 -10.33 8.68 13.96
CA GLU A 118 -9.24 9.57 14.40
C GLU A 118 -7.97 9.26 13.60
N VAL A 119 -7.37 10.27 12.96
CA VAL A 119 -6.17 10.07 12.15
C VAL A 119 -5.01 10.94 12.64
N GLU A 120 -3.85 10.34 12.81
CA GLU A 120 -2.59 11.02 13.09
C GLU A 120 -1.67 10.89 11.87
N VAL A 121 -1.27 12.00 11.25
CA VAL A 121 -0.37 12.03 10.11
C VAL A 121 0.99 12.58 10.53
N ASP A 122 2.06 11.81 10.30
CA ASP A 122 3.44 12.23 10.54
C ASP A 122 4.19 12.39 9.21
N THR A 123 4.56 13.63 8.88
CA THR A 123 5.28 13.98 7.65
C THR A 123 6.79 14.15 7.87
N THR A 124 7.34 13.54 8.90
CA THR A 124 8.78 13.57 9.18
C THR A 124 9.56 13.03 7.98
N ASN A 125 10.54 13.83 7.54
CA ASN A 125 11.38 13.49 6.41
C ASN A 125 12.47 12.49 6.80
N HIS A 126 12.63 11.41 6.02
CA HIS A 126 13.61 10.35 6.26
C HIS A 126 14.70 10.26 5.16
N LEU A 127 14.95 11.36 4.47
CA LEU A 127 15.99 11.44 3.43
C LEU A 127 17.40 11.06 3.95
N PRO A 128 18.31 10.63 3.05
CA PRO A 128 18.13 10.51 1.61
C PRO A 128 17.21 9.36 1.20
N HIS A 129 16.67 9.41 -0.02
CA HIS A 129 15.85 8.34 -0.61
C HIS A 129 16.72 7.11 -0.93
N ASP A 130 16.93 6.29 0.06
CA ASP A 130 17.73 5.06 -0.02
C ASP A 130 17.11 3.96 0.87
N ALA A 131 17.65 2.75 0.78
CA ALA A 131 17.21 1.64 1.63
C ALA A 131 17.37 1.91 3.15
N GLY A 132 18.16 2.92 3.52
CA GLY A 132 18.32 3.36 4.91
C GLY A 132 17.12 4.15 5.43
N ALA A 133 16.27 4.71 4.56
CA ALA A 133 15.06 5.44 4.93
C ALA A 133 14.15 4.59 5.81
N TYR A 134 13.95 3.32 5.49
CA TYR A 134 13.19 2.36 6.32
C TYR A 134 13.75 2.17 7.74
N ARG A 135 15.03 2.36 7.93
CA ARG A 135 15.64 2.32 9.27
C ARG A 135 15.44 3.64 10.00
N ARG A 136 15.49 4.77 9.30
CA ARG A 136 15.26 6.09 9.86
C ARG A 136 13.81 6.28 10.26
N SER A 137 12.85 5.79 9.46
CA SER A 137 11.42 5.88 9.73
C SER A 137 10.97 5.08 10.96
N LYS A 138 11.77 4.13 11.45
CA LYS A 138 11.44 3.37 12.68
C LYS A 138 11.23 4.24 13.91
N SER A 139 11.89 5.40 14.00
CA SER A 139 11.66 6.33 15.11
C SER A 139 10.29 6.97 15.03
N THR A 140 9.85 7.36 13.83
CA THR A 140 8.51 7.88 13.58
C THR A 140 7.45 6.84 13.92
N VAL A 141 7.59 5.61 13.41
CA VAL A 141 6.67 4.51 13.75
C VAL A 141 6.60 4.27 15.25
N LYS A 142 7.74 4.31 15.95
CA LYS A 142 7.77 4.13 17.41
C LYS A 142 6.98 5.23 18.14
N ASN A 143 7.10 6.48 17.70
CA ASN A 143 6.37 7.59 18.29
C ASN A 143 4.87 7.46 18.02
N LEU A 144 4.47 7.12 16.79
CA LEU A 144 3.07 6.90 16.43
C LEU A 144 2.43 5.75 17.21
N LEU A 145 3.19 4.71 17.54
CA LEU A 145 2.71 3.60 18.39
C LEU A 145 2.37 4.04 19.82
N GLU A 146 2.88 5.17 20.31
CA GLU A 146 2.56 5.71 21.63
C GLU A 146 1.09 6.15 21.74
N SER A 147 0.47 6.55 20.63
CA SER A 147 -0.97 6.87 20.55
C SER A 147 -1.87 5.62 20.50
N ASN A 148 -1.27 4.41 20.46
CA ASN A 148 -1.95 3.12 20.39
C ASN A 148 -2.97 3.05 19.23
N PRO A 149 -2.55 3.25 17.98
CA PRO A 149 -3.44 3.19 16.82
C PRO A 149 -3.91 1.76 16.54
N ASP A 150 -5.11 1.60 16.00
CA ASP A 150 -5.64 0.32 15.51
C ASP A 150 -4.88 -0.16 14.27
N ALA A 151 -4.41 0.78 13.42
CA ALA A 151 -3.57 0.49 12.26
C ALA A 151 -2.57 1.62 11.99
N ILE A 152 -1.43 1.26 11.37
CA ILE A 152 -0.43 2.21 10.87
C ILE A 152 -0.19 1.95 9.39
N PHE A 153 -0.25 2.99 8.58
CA PHE A 153 0.03 2.94 7.14
C PHE A 153 1.31 3.71 6.79
N ASP A 154 2.17 3.06 6.02
CA ASP A 154 3.28 3.67 5.29
C ASP A 154 2.81 3.91 3.86
N ILE A 155 2.61 5.16 3.48
CA ILE A 155 2.07 5.51 2.16
C ILE A 155 3.22 5.69 1.18
N HIS A 156 3.13 4.98 0.06
CA HIS A 156 4.13 4.98 -0.99
C HIS A 156 3.51 5.15 -2.38
N ARG A 157 4.30 5.70 -3.29
CA ARG A 157 4.09 5.55 -4.72
C ARG A 157 4.97 4.41 -5.23
N ASP A 158 4.40 3.47 -5.97
CA ASP A 158 5.19 2.42 -6.62
C ASP A 158 5.95 2.97 -7.85
N GLY A 159 7.20 2.63 -8.00
CA GLY A 159 8.09 3.06 -9.08
C GLY A 159 7.90 2.29 -10.40
N VAL A 160 6.66 2.20 -10.87
CA VAL A 160 6.26 1.54 -12.13
C VAL A 160 5.56 2.54 -13.06
N SER A 161 5.33 2.15 -14.32
CA SER A 161 4.65 3.01 -15.28
C SER A 161 3.17 3.23 -14.91
N ALA A 162 2.60 4.38 -15.34
CA ALA A 162 1.25 4.78 -14.99
C ALA A 162 0.19 3.76 -15.44
N ASP A 163 0.39 3.13 -16.59
CA ASP A 163 -0.52 2.13 -17.17
C ASP A 163 -0.67 0.86 -16.32
N GLU A 164 0.28 0.56 -15.43
CA GLU A 164 0.17 -0.54 -14.47
C GLU A 164 -0.89 -0.28 -13.38
N TYR A 165 -1.16 0.98 -13.10
CA TYR A 165 -2.06 1.40 -12.03
C TYR A 165 -3.36 2.04 -12.49
N VAL A 166 -3.55 2.24 -13.80
CA VAL A 166 -4.81 2.75 -14.34
C VAL A 166 -5.79 1.60 -14.59
N GLU A 167 -7.01 1.78 -14.11
CA GLU A 167 -8.16 0.91 -14.40
C GLU A 167 -9.32 1.79 -14.83
N GLU A 168 -10.13 1.31 -15.76
CA GLU A 168 -11.36 1.99 -16.17
C GLU A 168 -12.58 1.30 -15.55
N ILE A 169 -13.27 2.02 -14.68
CA ILE A 169 -14.51 1.56 -14.03
C ILE A 169 -15.62 2.55 -14.39
N ASP A 170 -16.69 2.06 -15.00
CA ASP A 170 -17.83 2.87 -15.44
C ASP A 170 -17.45 4.09 -16.31
N GLY A 171 -16.45 3.92 -17.19
CA GLY A 171 -15.95 4.97 -18.08
C GLY A 171 -15.11 6.05 -17.39
N LYS A 172 -14.66 5.80 -16.16
CA LYS A 172 -13.74 6.66 -15.41
C LYS A 172 -12.40 5.96 -15.22
N ALA A 173 -11.33 6.65 -15.58
CA ALA A 173 -9.99 6.21 -15.27
C ALA A 173 -9.74 6.42 -13.77
N LEU A 174 -9.43 5.35 -13.06
CA LEU A 174 -9.13 5.34 -11.63
C LEU A 174 -7.74 4.75 -11.40
N SER A 175 -7.10 5.15 -10.31
CA SER A 175 -5.83 4.55 -9.89
C SER A 175 -6.11 3.35 -9.00
N LYS A 176 -5.46 2.23 -9.32
CA LYS A 176 -5.44 1.06 -8.43
C LYS A 176 -4.63 1.37 -7.17
N ILE A 177 -5.02 0.76 -6.07
CA ILE A 177 -4.28 0.78 -4.81
C ILE A 177 -3.79 -0.64 -4.54
N ARG A 178 -2.56 -0.77 -4.05
CA ARG A 178 -1.99 -2.04 -3.60
C ARG A 178 -1.72 -1.96 -2.11
N MET A 179 -2.27 -2.90 -1.35
CA MET A 179 -1.88 -3.11 0.04
C MET A 179 -0.75 -4.13 0.11
N VAL A 180 0.28 -3.83 0.89
CA VAL A 180 1.40 -4.73 1.17
C VAL A 180 1.44 -5.03 2.65
N VAL A 181 1.31 -6.31 3.00
CA VAL A 181 1.31 -6.78 4.39
C VAL A 181 2.50 -7.71 4.60
N GLY A 182 3.30 -7.43 5.63
CA GLY A 182 4.47 -8.24 5.95
C GLY A 182 4.09 -9.64 6.44
N LYS A 183 4.51 -10.68 5.73
CA LYS A 183 4.19 -12.10 6.02
C LYS A 183 4.75 -12.61 7.34
N LYS A 184 5.85 -12.04 7.84
CA LYS A 184 6.49 -12.42 9.12
C LYS A 184 6.04 -11.56 10.31
N ASN A 185 4.95 -10.84 10.16
CA ASN A 185 4.37 -10.04 11.22
C ASN A 185 3.63 -10.94 12.22
N GLN A 186 3.78 -10.69 13.53
CA GLN A 186 3.06 -11.43 14.57
C GLN A 186 1.54 -11.27 14.48
N ASN A 187 1.07 -10.18 13.86
CA ASN A 187 -0.34 -9.84 13.69
C ASN A 187 -0.82 -10.02 12.25
N GLN A 188 -0.14 -10.84 11.44
CA GLN A 188 -0.48 -11.02 10.03
C GLN A 188 -1.97 -11.34 9.83
N GLN A 189 -2.54 -12.24 10.65
CA GLN A 189 -3.97 -12.62 10.52
C GLN A 189 -4.95 -11.48 10.88
N ALA A 190 -4.52 -10.54 11.72
CA ALA A 190 -5.34 -9.37 12.05
C ALA A 190 -5.25 -8.25 10.99
N ASN A 191 -4.28 -8.36 10.09
CA ASN A 191 -4.03 -7.38 9.03
C ASN A 191 -4.56 -7.84 7.65
N LEU A 192 -5.11 -9.05 7.57
CA LEU A 192 -5.80 -9.60 6.41
C LEU A 192 -7.30 -9.59 6.65
#